data_1d1be588e9c70949c05a47465c8bcccb
#
_entry.id   1d1be588e9c70949c05a47465c8bcccb
#
_cell.length_a   1.000
_cell.length_b   1.000
_cell.length_c   1.000
_cell.angle_alpha   90.00
_cell.angle_beta   90.00
_cell.angle_gamma   90.00
#
_symmetry.space_group_name_H-M   'P 1'
#
loop_
_entity.id
_entity.type
_entity.pdbx_description
1 polymer ?
#
loop_
_entity_poly.entity_id
_entity_poly.type
_entity_poly.pdbx_seq_one_letter_code
_entity_poly.pdbx_strand_id
1 'polypeptide(L)'
;MNLTKKFKFTAKKPVLIAEISANHNGSKKKFFKLINSAFESGADIVKIQTYEPQDITINEKKKYLKIKKGLWKNKYLWDLYEEAKTPFSWHKEAFEIARKRKKIIFSSPFSIRAVDLLEKLNTPIYKISSFEITDFKLINYIASKMKPIIISTGMSSLIEIKKAIKLINKFHNKVIIMHCVSKYPTELKDS
;
A
#
# COMPACT_ATOMS: atom_id res chain seq x y z
N MET A 1 10.77 15.77 5.29
CA MET A 1 11.46 14.94 6.30
C MET A 1 12.33 13.94 5.56
N ASN A 2 13.62 13.91 5.79
CA ASN A 2 14.52 12.98 5.10
C ASN A 2 14.45 11.62 5.80
N LEU A 3 13.68 10.66 5.22
CA LEU A 3 13.50 9.32 5.78
C LEU A 3 14.81 8.56 5.93
N THR A 4 15.79 8.79 5.03
CA THR A 4 17.12 8.17 5.12
C THR A 4 17.92 8.66 6.33
N LYS A 5 17.65 9.88 6.83
CA LYS A 5 18.23 10.38 8.08
C LYS A 5 17.52 9.86 9.34
N LYS A 6 16.20 9.63 9.27
CA LYS A 6 15.41 9.15 10.42
C LYS A 6 15.46 7.62 10.55
N PHE A 7 15.54 6.92 9.42
CA PHE A 7 15.76 5.48 9.37
C PHE A 7 17.16 5.23 8.81
N LYS A 8 18.14 5.13 9.71
CA LYS A 8 19.41 4.54 9.35
C LYS A 8 19.13 3.07 9.03
N PHE A 9 18.93 2.76 7.75
CA PHE A 9 18.90 1.39 7.26
C PHE A 9 20.30 0.79 7.45
N THR A 10 20.56 0.35 8.67
CA THR A 10 21.78 -0.41 8.96
C THR A 10 21.39 -1.88 8.98
N ALA A 11 22.25 -2.75 8.49
CA ALA A 11 22.06 -4.20 8.53
C ALA A 11 21.76 -4.74 9.95
N LYS A 12 22.01 -3.93 10.99
CA LYS A 12 21.82 -4.30 12.40
C LYS A 12 20.41 -4.08 12.94
N LYS A 13 19.58 -3.22 12.32
CA LYS A 13 18.20 -2.96 12.80
C LYS A 13 17.26 -2.72 11.62
N PRO A 14 16.48 -3.73 11.23
CA PRO A 14 15.47 -3.58 10.19
C PRO A 14 14.35 -2.63 10.65
N VAL A 15 13.74 -1.91 9.72
CA VAL A 15 12.53 -1.12 9.97
C VAL A 15 11.31 -2.04 9.86
N LEU A 16 10.51 -2.10 10.92
CA LEU A 16 9.32 -2.93 10.97
C LEU A 16 8.10 -2.12 10.50
N ILE A 17 7.51 -2.55 9.38
CA ILE A 17 6.29 -1.96 8.82
C ILE A 17 5.12 -2.92 9.05
N ALA A 18 4.16 -2.55 9.90
CA ALA A 18 2.95 -3.33 10.11
C ALA A 18 1.91 -3.00 9.03
N GLU A 19 1.45 -4.02 8.31
CA GLU A 19 0.38 -3.91 7.31
C GLU A 19 -0.98 -4.16 7.95
N ILE A 20 -1.85 -3.16 7.95
CA ILE A 20 -3.22 -3.29 8.49
C ILE A 20 -4.16 -3.89 7.45
N SER A 21 -4.00 -3.51 6.18
CA SER A 21 -4.83 -4.01 5.07
C SER A 21 -6.33 -4.00 5.41
N ALA A 22 -7.05 -5.07 5.01
CA ALA A 22 -8.48 -5.26 5.26
C ALA A 22 -8.81 -5.94 6.62
N ASN A 23 -7.82 -6.11 7.51
CA ASN A 23 -8.01 -6.86 8.78
C ASN A 23 -9.01 -6.20 9.74
N HIS A 24 -9.46 -4.99 9.43
CA HIS A 24 -10.52 -4.31 10.16
C HIS A 24 -11.90 -4.92 9.94
N ASN A 25 -12.12 -5.73 8.88
CA ASN A 25 -13.39 -6.38 8.54
C ASN A 25 -14.59 -5.39 8.59
N GLY A 26 -14.46 -4.22 7.96
CA GLY A 26 -15.49 -3.18 7.91
C GLY A 26 -15.71 -2.41 9.23
N SER A 27 -15.00 -2.73 10.30
CA SER A 27 -15.18 -2.07 11.60
C SER A 27 -14.20 -0.92 11.82
N LYS A 28 -14.70 0.30 11.91
CA LYS A 28 -13.90 1.51 12.23
C LYS A 28 -13.17 1.36 13.57
N LYS A 29 -13.86 0.85 14.61
CA LYS A 29 -13.27 0.61 15.93
C LYS A 29 -12.11 -0.37 15.88
N LYS A 30 -12.27 -1.47 15.11
CA LYS A 30 -11.21 -2.47 14.91
C LYS A 30 -10.04 -1.90 14.15
N PHE A 31 -10.28 -1.09 13.11
CA PHE A 31 -9.24 -0.42 12.34
C PHE A 31 -8.30 0.42 13.22
N PHE A 32 -8.85 1.30 14.04
CA PHE A 32 -8.04 2.12 14.94
C PHE A 32 -7.37 1.32 16.05
N LYS A 33 -8.04 0.27 16.56
CA LYS A 33 -7.42 -0.66 17.52
C LYS A 33 -6.19 -1.33 16.91
N LEU A 34 -6.28 -1.82 15.66
CA LEU A 34 -5.15 -2.44 14.96
C LEU A 34 -3.97 -1.49 14.77
N ILE A 35 -4.22 -0.23 14.38
CA ILE A 35 -3.16 0.79 14.25
C ILE A 35 -2.47 1.02 15.60
N ASN A 36 -3.24 1.19 16.67
CA ASN A 36 -2.69 1.40 18.01
C ASN A 36 -1.87 0.20 18.46
N SER A 37 -2.44 -1.01 18.36
CA SER A 37 -1.76 -2.26 18.74
C SER A 37 -0.47 -2.48 17.94
N ALA A 38 -0.47 -2.17 16.64
CA ALA A 38 0.75 -2.27 15.83
C ALA A 38 1.88 -1.40 16.39
N PHE A 39 1.59 -0.15 16.74
CA PHE A 39 2.58 0.74 17.33
C PHE A 39 3.00 0.32 18.75
N GLU A 40 2.08 -0.18 19.55
CA GLU A 40 2.33 -0.71 20.91
C GLU A 40 3.19 -1.97 20.88
N SER A 41 3.01 -2.81 19.86
CA SER A 41 3.82 -4.02 19.61
C SER A 41 5.19 -3.72 19.01
N GLY A 42 5.57 -2.46 18.84
CA GLY A 42 6.92 -2.08 18.42
C GLY A 42 7.08 -1.78 16.93
N ALA A 43 6.01 -1.75 16.13
CA ALA A 43 6.12 -1.32 14.73
C ALA A 43 6.67 0.11 14.64
N ASP A 44 7.62 0.32 13.73
CA ASP A 44 8.16 1.65 13.43
C ASP A 44 7.17 2.44 12.58
N ILE A 45 6.49 1.75 11.67
CA ILE A 45 5.60 2.32 10.66
C ILE A 45 4.36 1.44 10.55
N VAL A 46 3.22 2.07 10.26
CA VAL A 46 1.98 1.38 9.85
C VAL A 46 1.72 1.66 8.37
N LYS A 47 1.32 0.63 7.62
CA LYS A 47 0.84 0.76 6.24
C LYS A 47 -0.64 0.40 6.15
N ILE A 48 -1.39 1.20 5.38
CA ILE A 48 -2.80 0.99 5.04
C ILE A 48 -2.98 1.00 3.52
N GLN A 49 -4.20 0.82 3.06
CA GLN A 49 -4.56 0.88 1.64
C GLN A 49 -5.59 1.96 1.40
N THR A 50 -5.52 2.64 0.26
CA THR A 50 -6.41 3.74 -0.10
C THR A 50 -6.97 3.51 -1.49
N TYR A 51 -8.17 2.95 -1.57
CA TYR A 51 -8.89 2.70 -2.81
C TYR A 51 -10.41 2.65 -2.59
N GLU A 52 -11.13 2.82 -3.67
CA GLU A 52 -12.51 2.39 -3.82
C GLU A 52 -12.55 1.21 -4.82
N PRO A 53 -13.56 0.33 -4.82
CA PRO A 53 -13.59 -0.86 -5.69
C PRO A 53 -13.39 -0.53 -7.17
N GLN A 54 -13.93 0.60 -7.66
CA GLN A 54 -13.77 1.04 -9.05
C GLN A 54 -12.34 1.44 -9.42
N ASP A 55 -11.46 1.64 -8.46
CA ASP A 55 -10.05 1.91 -8.71
C ASP A 55 -9.28 0.64 -9.12
N ILE A 56 -9.87 -0.56 -8.84
CA ILE A 56 -9.21 -1.86 -9.01
C ILE A 56 -9.98 -2.76 -9.97
N THR A 57 -11.31 -2.71 -9.97
CA THR A 57 -12.15 -3.62 -10.75
C THR A 57 -13.43 -2.93 -11.23
N ILE A 58 -14.18 -3.63 -12.10
CA ILE A 58 -15.47 -3.18 -12.61
C ILE A 58 -16.63 -3.85 -11.85
N ASN A 59 -17.77 -3.14 -11.72
CA ASN A 59 -18.95 -3.66 -11.04
C ASN A 59 -19.78 -4.54 -11.98
N GLU A 60 -19.30 -5.74 -12.27
CA GLU A 60 -19.97 -6.73 -13.10
C GLU A 60 -19.94 -8.12 -12.46
N LYS A 61 -21.03 -8.88 -12.61
CA LYS A 61 -21.16 -10.26 -12.10
C LYS A 61 -20.80 -11.30 -13.17
N LYS A 62 -19.73 -11.06 -13.94
CA LYS A 62 -19.28 -11.98 -14.98
C LYS A 62 -18.39 -13.09 -14.41
N LYS A 63 -18.42 -14.28 -15.02
CA LYS A 63 -17.71 -15.48 -14.57
C LYS A 63 -16.19 -15.26 -14.40
N TYR A 64 -15.56 -14.44 -15.24
CA TYR A 64 -14.13 -14.14 -15.14
C TYR A 64 -13.76 -13.19 -13.99
N LEU A 65 -14.73 -12.46 -13.43
CA LEU A 65 -14.57 -11.62 -12.24
C LEU A 65 -14.87 -12.37 -10.93
N LYS A 66 -15.22 -13.66 -11.03
CA LYS A 66 -15.44 -14.52 -9.88
C LYS A 66 -14.17 -15.25 -9.50
N ILE A 67 -13.76 -15.16 -8.24
CA ILE A 67 -12.56 -15.80 -7.71
C ILE A 67 -12.76 -17.33 -7.70
N LYS A 68 -11.85 -18.04 -8.36
CA LYS A 68 -11.97 -19.48 -8.57
C LYS A 68 -11.35 -20.32 -7.46
N LYS A 69 -10.34 -19.81 -6.76
CA LYS A 69 -9.52 -20.58 -5.79
C LYS A 69 -9.12 -19.69 -4.58
N GLY A 70 -8.67 -20.32 -3.51
CA GLY A 70 -8.14 -19.65 -2.33
C GLY A 70 -9.22 -19.20 -1.34
N LEU A 71 -8.82 -18.35 -0.39
CA LEU A 71 -9.64 -17.90 0.75
C LEU A 71 -10.94 -17.20 0.35
N TRP A 72 -10.95 -16.55 -0.81
CA TRP A 72 -12.10 -15.77 -1.30
C TRP A 72 -12.85 -16.47 -2.44
N LYS A 73 -12.67 -17.78 -2.58
CA LYS A 73 -13.37 -18.59 -3.60
C LYS A 73 -14.86 -18.27 -3.62
N ASN A 74 -15.42 -18.14 -4.83
CA ASN A 74 -16.81 -17.82 -5.12
C ASN A 74 -17.25 -16.36 -4.89
N LYS A 75 -16.45 -15.48 -4.30
CA LYS A 75 -16.73 -14.04 -4.27
C LYS A 75 -16.44 -13.41 -5.64
N TYR A 76 -17.18 -12.35 -5.98
CA TYR A 76 -16.81 -11.47 -7.07
C TYR A 76 -15.77 -10.45 -6.61
N LEU A 77 -14.90 -10.03 -7.51
CA LEU A 77 -13.85 -9.06 -7.16
C LEU A 77 -14.40 -7.76 -6.59
N TRP A 78 -15.47 -7.24 -7.18
CA TRP A 78 -16.12 -6.03 -6.65
C TRP A 78 -16.57 -6.18 -5.20
N ASP A 79 -17.30 -7.25 -4.90
CA ASP A 79 -17.81 -7.49 -3.55
C ASP A 79 -16.68 -7.65 -2.53
N LEU A 80 -15.59 -8.33 -2.93
CA LEU A 80 -14.41 -8.46 -2.10
C LEU A 80 -13.77 -7.11 -1.80
N TYR A 81 -13.56 -6.28 -2.82
CA TYR A 81 -12.91 -4.96 -2.62
C TYR A 81 -13.82 -3.98 -1.88
N GLU A 82 -15.15 -4.07 -2.06
CA GLU A 82 -16.10 -3.27 -1.27
C GLU A 82 -16.05 -3.62 0.23
N GLU A 83 -15.98 -4.90 0.57
CA GLU A 83 -15.83 -5.37 1.96
C GLU A 83 -14.46 -5.01 2.55
N ALA A 84 -13.41 -5.05 1.73
CA ALA A 84 -12.02 -4.92 2.16
C ALA A 84 -11.51 -3.47 2.21
N LYS A 85 -12.18 -2.53 1.54
CA LYS A 85 -11.72 -1.13 1.46
C LYS A 85 -11.66 -0.48 2.84
N THR A 86 -10.68 0.39 3.01
CA THR A 86 -10.65 1.34 4.13
C THR A 86 -11.36 2.62 3.69
N PRO A 87 -12.54 2.95 4.25
CA PRO A 87 -13.26 4.17 3.87
C PRO A 87 -12.38 5.42 3.95
N PHE A 88 -12.43 6.28 2.95
CA PHE A 88 -11.61 7.50 2.89
C PHE A 88 -11.79 8.41 4.11
N SER A 89 -12.99 8.41 4.70
CA SER A 89 -13.28 9.17 5.92
C SER A 89 -12.50 8.74 7.16
N TRP A 90 -11.93 7.51 7.18
CA TRP A 90 -11.14 7.03 8.32
C TRP A 90 -9.67 7.46 8.26
N HIS A 91 -9.18 7.84 7.08
CA HIS A 91 -7.76 8.15 6.86
C HIS A 91 -7.28 9.33 7.70
N LYS A 92 -8.07 10.41 7.79
CA LYS A 92 -7.69 11.59 8.57
C LYS A 92 -7.36 11.23 10.01
N GLU A 93 -8.25 10.49 10.69
CA GLU A 93 -8.08 10.06 12.07
C GLU A 93 -6.88 9.10 12.23
N ALA A 94 -6.68 8.19 11.27
CA ALA A 94 -5.52 7.29 11.26
C ALA A 94 -4.19 8.06 11.21
N PHE A 95 -4.08 9.06 10.34
CA PHE A 95 -2.91 9.92 10.25
C PHE A 95 -2.71 10.79 11.51
N GLU A 96 -3.79 11.25 12.14
CA GLU A 96 -3.74 11.99 13.41
C GLU A 96 -3.23 11.11 14.56
N ILE A 97 -3.68 9.86 14.66
CA ILE A 97 -3.18 8.88 15.65
C ILE A 97 -1.66 8.71 15.52
N ALA A 98 -1.18 8.50 14.31
CA ALA A 98 0.26 8.33 14.07
C ALA A 98 1.05 9.60 14.44
N ARG A 99 0.54 10.80 14.08
CA ARG A 99 1.17 12.09 14.42
C ARG A 99 1.25 12.30 15.94
N LYS A 100 0.16 12.07 16.67
CA LYS A 100 0.13 12.18 18.14
C LYS A 100 1.15 11.25 18.80
N ARG A 101 1.36 10.07 18.24
CA ARG A 101 2.35 9.09 18.72
C ARG A 101 3.77 9.35 18.19
N LYS A 102 4.00 10.41 17.40
CA LYS A 102 5.29 10.67 16.71
C LYS A 102 5.77 9.48 15.86
N LYS A 103 4.82 8.70 15.35
CA LYS A 103 5.03 7.53 14.50
C LYS A 103 4.67 7.86 13.04
N ILE A 104 5.01 6.94 12.13
CA ILE A 104 4.75 7.09 10.70
C ILE A 104 3.60 6.19 10.30
N ILE A 105 2.70 6.74 9.49
CA ILE A 105 1.71 6.00 8.72
C ILE A 105 1.81 6.43 7.26
N PHE A 106 1.64 5.49 6.35
CA PHE A 106 1.53 5.74 4.92
C PHE A 106 0.58 4.74 4.26
N SER A 107 0.33 4.92 2.97
CA SER A 107 -0.64 4.09 2.26
C SER A 107 -0.16 3.69 0.86
N SER A 108 -0.79 2.61 0.34
CA SER A 108 -0.80 2.29 -1.07
C SER A 108 -2.03 2.92 -1.71
N PRO A 109 -1.90 3.95 -2.58
CA PRO A 109 -3.00 4.45 -3.40
C PRO A 109 -3.16 3.60 -4.65
N PHE A 110 -4.40 3.46 -5.13
CA PHE A 110 -4.75 2.74 -6.36
C PHE A 110 -5.37 3.64 -7.42
N SER A 111 -5.44 4.95 -7.16
CA SER A 111 -5.95 5.95 -8.11
C SER A 111 -5.35 7.32 -7.84
N ILE A 112 -5.47 8.23 -8.81
CA ILE A 112 -5.08 9.64 -8.66
C ILE A 112 -5.85 10.29 -7.50
N ARG A 113 -7.13 10.01 -7.37
CA ARG A 113 -7.97 10.49 -6.26
C ARG A 113 -7.46 10.04 -4.90
N ALA A 114 -6.98 8.80 -4.79
CA ALA A 114 -6.35 8.28 -3.57
C ALA A 114 -5.04 9.02 -3.26
N VAL A 115 -4.23 9.32 -4.28
CA VAL A 115 -3.00 10.14 -4.11
C VAL A 115 -3.35 11.54 -3.60
N ASP A 116 -4.37 12.18 -4.16
CA ASP A 116 -4.79 13.53 -3.74
C ASP A 116 -5.26 13.57 -2.28
N LEU A 117 -6.00 12.54 -1.84
CA LEU A 117 -6.35 12.40 -0.43
C LEU A 117 -5.10 12.29 0.45
N LEU A 118 -4.15 11.44 0.06
CA LEU A 118 -2.93 11.22 0.83
C LEU A 118 -2.03 12.47 0.85
N GLU A 119 -2.02 13.28 -0.21
CA GLU A 119 -1.33 14.59 -0.21
C GLU A 119 -1.95 15.54 0.81
N LYS A 120 -3.29 15.66 0.85
CA LYS A 120 -3.99 16.47 1.85
C LYS A 120 -3.69 16.03 3.29
N LEU A 121 -3.40 14.75 3.50
CA LEU A 121 -3.03 14.19 4.79
C LEU A 121 -1.53 14.28 5.09
N ASN A 122 -0.73 14.82 4.17
CA ASN A 122 0.72 14.92 4.26
C ASN A 122 1.41 13.56 4.44
N THR A 123 1.00 12.56 3.63
CA THR A 123 1.70 11.26 3.64
C THR A 123 3.20 11.45 3.43
N PRO A 124 4.07 10.79 4.21
CA PRO A 124 5.51 10.96 4.06
C PRO A 124 6.12 10.07 2.97
N ILE A 125 5.43 9.00 2.57
CA ILE A 125 5.89 7.97 1.64
C ILE A 125 4.70 7.49 0.83
N TYR A 126 4.97 6.97 -0.36
CA TYR A 126 4.02 6.22 -1.16
C TYR A 126 4.44 4.76 -1.32
N LYS A 127 3.46 3.86 -1.41
CA LYS A 127 3.69 2.46 -1.79
C LYS A 127 2.98 2.17 -3.10
N ILE A 128 3.72 1.62 -4.05
CA ILE A 128 3.16 1.07 -5.30
C ILE A 128 3.12 -0.45 -5.14
N SER A 129 1.94 -1.04 -5.20
CA SER A 129 1.76 -2.48 -5.05
C SER A 129 2.24 -3.21 -6.31
N SER A 130 2.40 -4.52 -6.22
CA SER A 130 2.89 -5.32 -7.34
C SER A 130 1.99 -5.23 -8.58
N PHE A 131 0.68 -5.18 -8.39
CA PHE A 131 -0.28 -5.09 -9.49
C PHE A 131 -0.26 -3.73 -10.20
N GLU A 132 0.09 -2.64 -9.49
CA GLU A 132 0.11 -1.27 -10.00
C GLU A 132 1.45 -0.90 -10.67
N ILE A 133 2.42 -1.80 -10.71
CA ILE A 133 3.76 -1.52 -11.30
C ILE A 133 3.69 -1.18 -12.80
N THR A 134 2.63 -1.61 -13.48
CA THR A 134 2.38 -1.30 -14.89
C THR A 134 1.43 -0.13 -15.10
N ASP A 135 0.85 0.44 -14.04
CA ASP A 135 0.09 1.67 -14.14
C ASP A 135 1.05 2.89 -14.19
N PHE A 136 1.60 3.11 -15.36
CA PHE A 136 2.56 4.20 -15.57
C PHE A 136 1.96 5.59 -15.36
N LYS A 137 0.63 5.75 -15.51
CA LYS A 137 -0.05 7.01 -15.24
C LYS A 137 -0.07 7.32 -13.75
N LEU A 138 -0.44 6.34 -12.93
CA LEU A 138 -0.44 6.45 -11.47
C LEU A 138 0.99 6.66 -10.95
N ILE A 139 1.97 5.87 -11.45
CA ILE A 139 3.38 5.99 -11.07
C ILE A 139 3.92 7.38 -11.36
N ASN A 140 3.66 7.92 -12.55
CA ASN A 140 4.09 9.27 -12.94
C ASN A 140 3.49 10.33 -12.01
N TYR A 141 2.21 10.20 -11.68
CA TYR A 141 1.53 11.13 -10.78
C TYR A 141 2.07 11.07 -9.35
N ILE A 142 2.34 9.87 -8.83
CA ILE A 142 2.97 9.69 -7.52
C ILE A 142 4.38 10.27 -7.52
N ALA A 143 5.18 10.00 -8.55
CA ALA A 143 6.57 10.47 -8.64
C ALA A 143 6.65 12.01 -8.69
N SER A 144 5.70 12.67 -9.34
CA SER A 144 5.62 14.14 -9.38
C SER A 144 5.44 14.79 -8.00
N LYS A 145 5.01 14.03 -6.99
CA LYS A 145 4.89 14.53 -5.60
C LYS A 145 6.25 14.61 -4.89
N MET A 146 7.33 14.19 -5.52
CA MET A 146 8.72 14.31 -5.02
C MET A 146 8.98 13.61 -3.68
N LYS A 147 8.10 12.71 -3.26
CA LYS A 147 8.21 11.94 -2.01
C LYS A 147 8.82 10.57 -2.25
N PRO A 148 9.44 9.94 -1.24
CA PRO A 148 9.95 8.58 -1.35
C PRO A 148 8.87 7.59 -1.78
N ILE A 149 9.26 6.63 -2.62
CA ILE A 149 8.38 5.58 -3.13
C ILE A 149 8.96 4.22 -2.76
N ILE A 150 8.12 3.36 -2.20
CA ILE A 150 8.40 1.93 -2.06
C ILE A 150 7.64 1.22 -3.17
N ILE A 151 8.32 0.38 -3.97
CA ILE A 151 7.71 -0.36 -5.07
C ILE A 151 7.86 -1.86 -4.86
N SER A 152 6.77 -2.61 -4.93
CA SER A 152 6.77 -4.07 -4.94
C SER A 152 6.87 -4.60 -6.35
N THR A 153 7.55 -5.74 -6.53
CA THR A 153 7.90 -6.30 -7.84
C THR A 153 7.39 -7.72 -8.05
N GLY A 154 6.43 -8.17 -7.24
CA GLY A 154 5.83 -9.49 -7.42
C GLY A 154 5.13 -9.60 -8.78
N MET A 155 5.29 -10.73 -9.46
CA MET A 155 4.75 -11.05 -10.79
C MET A 155 5.24 -10.13 -11.93
N SER A 156 6.22 -9.29 -11.69
CA SER A 156 6.69 -8.31 -12.66
C SER A 156 7.95 -8.80 -13.37
N SER A 157 8.03 -8.56 -14.66
CA SER A 157 9.27 -8.75 -15.42
C SER A 157 10.29 -7.65 -15.10
N LEU A 158 11.57 -7.95 -15.30
CA LEU A 158 12.64 -6.95 -15.17
C LEU A 158 12.43 -5.74 -16.08
N ILE A 159 11.79 -5.92 -17.24
CA ILE A 159 11.49 -4.84 -18.19
C ILE A 159 10.47 -3.88 -17.58
N GLU A 160 9.41 -4.40 -16.97
CA GLU A 160 8.37 -3.58 -16.29
C GLU A 160 8.94 -2.83 -15.10
N ILE A 161 9.75 -3.50 -14.27
CA ILE A 161 10.44 -2.89 -13.14
C ILE A 161 11.34 -1.74 -13.61
N LYS A 162 12.18 -1.98 -14.63
CA LYS A 162 13.06 -0.95 -15.19
C LYS A 162 12.28 0.23 -15.78
N LYS A 163 11.15 -0.02 -16.44
CA LYS A 163 10.27 1.04 -16.97
C LYS A 163 9.70 1.90 -15.83
N ALA A 164 9.17 1.27 -14.78
CA ALA A 164 8.64 1.98 -13.61
C ALA A 164 9.71 2.85 -12.92
N ILE A 165 10.90 2.28 -12.69
CA ILE A 165 12.03 3.01 -12.08
C ILE A 165 12.47 4.17 -12.98
N LYS A 166 12.61 3.95 -14.31
CA LYS A 166 12.98 5.01 -15.25
C LYS A 166 11.97 6.16 -15.22
N LEU A 167 10.69 5.85 -15.04
CA LEU A 167 9.64 6.85 -14.95
C LEU A 167 9.79 7.69 -13.68
N ILE A 168 9.99 7.04 -12.52
CA ILE A 168 10.19 7.72 -11.23
C ILE A 168 11.46 8.58 -11.27
N ASN A 169 12.54 8.07 -11.85
CA ASN A 169 13.83 8.77 -11.93
C ASN A 169 13.80 10.04 -12.79
N LYS A 170 12.74 10.29 -13.58
CA LYS A 170 12.52 11.60 -14.20
C LYS A 170 12.26 12.72 -13.20
N PHE A 171 11.82 12.37 -12.00
CA PHE A 171 11.47 13.31 -10.93
C PHE A 171 12.47 13.25 -9.77
N HIS A 172 12.82 12.05 -9.31
CA HIS A 172 13.74 11.84 -8.18
C HIS A 172 14.22 10.37 -8.12
N ASN A 173 15.26 10.12 -7.31
CA ASN A 173 15.85 8.79 -7.10
C ASN A 173 15.50 8.17 -5.72
N LYS A 174 14.49 8.67 -5.03
CA LYS A 174 14.08 8.20 -3.68
C LYS A 174 13.20 6.97 -3.80
N VAL A 175 13.74 5.84 -4.27
CA VAL A 175 13.01 4.60 -4.52
C VAL A 175 13.58 3.47 -3.68
N ILE A 176 12.69 2.70 -3.06
CA ILE A 176 13.01 1.43 -2.39
C ILE A 176 12.31 0.33 -3.19
N ILE A 177 13.06 -0.66 -3.65
CA ILE A 177 12.54 -1.80 -4.40
C ILE A 177 12.42 -2.98 -3.45
N MET A 178 11.24 -3.61 -3.42
CA MET A 178 10.98 -4.81 -2.62
C MET A 178 10.82 -6.01 -3.52
N HIS A 179 11.59 -7.05 -3.26
CA HIS A 179 11.31 -8.38 -3.80
C HIS A 179 10.06 -8.94 -3.10
N CYS A 180 9.11 -9.44 -3.87
CA CYS A 180 7.84 -9.95 -3.34
C CYS A 180 7.40 -11.21 -4.07
N VAL A 181 6.92 -12.19 -3.29
CA VAL A 181 6.18 -13.34 -3.79
C VAL A 181 4.69 -13.04 -3.63
N SER A 182 3.94 -12.96 -4.75
CA SER A 182 2.51 -12.60 -4.74
C SER A 182 1.61 -13.83 -4.50
N LYS A 183 1.91 -14.57 -3.41
CA LYS A 183 1.16 -15.76 -2.97
C LYS A 183 0.74 -15.57 -1.51
N TYR A 184 -0.50 -15.89 -1.19
CA TYR A 184 -1.04 -15.76 0.16
C TYR A 184 -1.75 -17.06 0.59
N PRO A 185 -1.22 -17.79 1.61
CA PRO A 185 0.08 -17.60 2.25
C PRO A 185 1.26 -17.96 1.34
N THR A 186 2.43 -17.36 1.60
CA THR A 186 3.69 -17.74 0.94
C THR A 186 4.38 -18.82 1.77
N GLU A 187 4.82 -19.89 1.12
CA GLU A 187 5.63 -20.94 1.75
C GLU A 187 7.12 -20.53 1.70
N LEU A 188 7.91 -20.96 2.69
CA LEU A 188 9.35 -20.64 2.75
C LEU A 188 10.12 -21.00 1.48
N LYS A 189 9.75 -22.12 0.83
CA LYS A 189 10.37 -22.55 -0.43
C LYS A 189 10.11 -21.63 -1.62
N ASP A 190 9.11 -20.75 -1.53
CA ASP A 190 8.70 -19.83 -2.60
C ASP A 190 9.33 -18.43 -2.45
N SER A 191 10.13 -18.19 -1.38
CA SER A 191 10.74 -16.89 -1.04
C SER A 191 12.23 -16.83 -1.38
#